data_9c628af0683332a8a2790f5737fbe81c
#
_entry.id   9c628af0683332a8a2790f5737fbe81c
#
_cell.length_a   1.000
_cell.length_b   1.000
_cell.length_c   1.000
_cell.angle_alpha   90.00
_cell.angle_beta   90.00
_cell.angle_gamma   90.00
#
_symmetry.space_group_name_H-M   'P 1'
#
loop_
_entity.id
_entity.type
_entity.pdbx_description
1 polymer ?
#
loop_
_entity_poly.entity_id
_entity_poly.type
_entity_poly.pdbx_seq_one_letter_code
_entity_poly.pdbx_strand_id
1 'polypeptide(L)'
;YTGSYNRVAAFARVWKAQCHAAEQTSGRGVFVPLVFGAGDAFQFDWSEDSAVVAGVQTKLQVAHFKLSHSRAFYLRAYPLQTHEMLCDAHNRAFAVFGGIPKRGIYDNMRTAVDRVGRGKLREVNARFSAMASHFLFEAQFCNPASGWEKGQVEKNVPDARHRIWQPVP
;
A
#
# COMPACT_ATOMS: atom_id res chain seq x y z
N TYR A 1 -43.41 -11.60 11.26
CA TYR A 1 -43.26 -10.19 10.83
C TYR A 1 -44.18 -9.89 9.65
N THR A 2 -45.15 -8.99 9.84
CA THR A 2 -46.16 -8.59 8.82
C THR A 2 -45.82 -7.27 8.09
N GLY A 3 -44.59 -6.83 8.19
CA GLY A 3 -44.13 -5.56 7.59
C GLY A 3 -43.70 -5.70 6.12
N SER A 4 -43.79 -4.60 5.36
CA SER A 4 -43.37 -4.56 3.97
C SER A 4 -41.82 -4.59 3.86
N TYR A 5 -41.28 -5.13 2.75
CA TYR A 5 -39.87 -5.10 2.40
C TYR A 5 -39.24 -3.71 2.52
N ASN A 6 -39.98 -2.68 2.11
CA ASN A 6 -39.50 -1.28 2.15
C ASN A 6 -39.21 -0.81 3.58
N ARG A 7 -39.96 -1.25 4.58
CA ARG A 7 -39.72 -0.89 5.99
C ARG A 7 -38.45 -1.57 6.52
N VAL A 8 -38.22 -2.83 6.15
CA VAL A 8 -37.00 -3.56 6.50
C VAL A 8 -35.77 -2.92 5.83
N ALA A 9 -35.88 -2.59 4.55
CA ALA A 9 -34.81 -1.93 3.80
C ALA A 9 -34.49 -0.52 4.33
N ALA A 10 -35.52 0.24 4.77
CA ALA A 10 -35.32 1.53 5.42
C ALA A 10 -34.61 1.38 6.79
N PHE A 11 -35.06 0.45 7.60
CA PHE A 11 -34.42 0.14 8.89
C PHE A 11 -32.94 -0.30 8.68
N ALA A 12 -32.69 -1.22 7.74
CA ALA A 12 -31.34 -1.69 7.45
C ALA A 12 -30.40 -0.55 6.97
N ARG A 13 -30.91 0.42 6.19
CA ARG A 13 -30.16 1.61 5.80
C ARG A 13 -29.78 2.49 6.98
N VAL A 14 -30.73 2.78 7.86
CA VAL A 14 -30.51 3.59 9.06
C VAL A 14 -29.54 2.88 10.01
N TRP A 15 -29.75 1.56 10.24
CA TRP A 15 -28.87 0.76 11.09
C TRP A 15 -27.44 0.71 10.55
N LYS A 16 -27.24 0.46 9.24
CA LYS A 16 -25.93 0.49 8.61
C LYS A 16 -25.25 1.86 8.73
N ALA A 17 -25.99 2.96 8.55
CA ALA A 17 -25.47 4.31 8.72
C ALA A 17 -25.04 4.58 10.18
N GLN A 18 -25.81 4.11 11.16
CA GLN A 18 -25.47 4.22 12.58
C GLN A 18 -24.26 3.37 12.96
N CYS A 19 -24.16 2.11 12.46
CA CYS A 19 -22.98 1.27 12.64
C CYS A 19 -21.74 1.93 12.02
N HIS A 20 -21.82 2.44 10.80
CA HIS A 20 -20.72 3.16 10.15
C HIS A 20 -20.32 4.44 10.91
N ALA A 21 -21.27 5.20 11.44
CA ALA A 21 -20.98 6.37 12.26
C ALA A 21 -20.33 5.98 13.60
N ALA A 22 -20.77 4.89 14.23
CA ALA A 22 -20.19 4.37 15.46
C ALA A 22 -18.77 3.82 15.23
N GLU A 23 -18.51 3.12 14.12
CA GLU A 23 -17.16 2.69 13.71
C GLU A 23 -16.23 3.88 13.45
N GLN A 24 -16.73 4.93 12.78
CA GLN A 24 -15.96 6.16 12.54
C GLN A 24 -15.68 6.96 13.83
N THR A 25 -16.55 6.91 14.83
CA THR A 25 -16.37 7.60 16.10
C THR A 25 -15.56 6.77 17.12
N SER A 26 -15.70 5.44 17.13
CA SER A 26 -14.91 4.57 18.00
C SER A 26 -13.43 4.46 17.59
N GLY A 27 -13.11 4.69 16.31
CA GLY A 27 -11.72 4.74 15.80
C GLY A 27 -10.96 6.04 16.11
N ARG A 28 -11.62 7.08 16.65
CA ARG A 28 -10.98 8.37 17.02
C ARG A 28 -10.37 8.41 18.43
N GLY A 29 -10.56 7.37 19.21
CA GLY A 29 -10.02 7.28 20.58
C GLY A 29 -8.70 6.54 20.63
N VAL A 30 -7.59 7.28 20.66
CA VAL A 30 -6.18 6.89 20.81
C VAL A 30 -5.49 6.59 19.48
N PHE A 31 -5.03 7.65 18.82
CA PHE A 31 -3.96 7.54 17.83
C PHE A 31 -2.68 7.09 18.54
N VAL A 32 -2.38 5.80 18.50
CA VAL A 32 -1.08 5.28 18.96
C VAL A 32 -0.08 5.50 17.81
N PRO A 33 0.91 6.39 17.95
CA PRO A 33 1.92 6.56 16.94
C PRO A 33 2.67 5.24 16.73
N LEU A 34 2.71 4.74 15.50
CA LEU A 34 3.55 3.59 15.15
C LEU A 34 5.01 4.04 15.20
N VAL A 35 5.72 3.64 16.25
CA VAL A 35 7.15 3.90 16.41
C VAL A 35 7.93 2.73 15.81
N PHE A 36 8.78 3.04 14.82
CA PHE A 36 9.65 2.06 14.16
C PHE A 36 11.11 2.34 14.52
N GLY A 37 11.86 1.33 14.89
CA GLY A 37 13.31 1.40 15.02
C GLY A 37 14.02 1.54 13.66
N ALA A 38 15.29 1.94 13.68
CA ALA A 38 16.10 1.98 12.48
C ALA A 38 16.23 0.56 11.88
N GLY A 39 16.03 0.41 10.57
CA GLY A 39 16.07 -0.88 9.89
C GLY A 39 14.90 -1.83 10.23
N ASP A 40 13.87 -1.36 10.94
CA ASP A 40 12.75 -2.21 11.33
C ASP A 40 11.81 -2.49 10.16
N ALA A 41 11.34 -1.47 9.45
CA ALA A 41 10.36 -1.65 8.38
C ALA A 41 10.50 -0.66 7.23
N PHE A 42 10.05 -1.09 6.06
CA PHE A 42 9.73 -0.22 4.92
C PHE A 42 8.27 -0.43 4.50
N GLN A 43 7.71 0.56 3.84
CA GLN A 43 6.40 0.49 3.20
C GLN A 43 6.58 0.53 1.69
N PHE A 44 5.80 -0.28 0.99
CA PHE A 44 5.78 -0.36 -0.46
C PHE A 44 4.39 -0.06 -1.02
N ASP A 45 4.34 0.68 -2.13
CA ASP A 45 3.12 0.92 -2.89
C ASP A 45 3.40 1.10 -4.38
N TRP A 46 2.39 0.80 -5.21
CA TRP A 46 2.35 1.17 -6.60
C TRP A 46 1.46 2.39 -6.80
N SER A 47 1.89 3.36 -7.59
CA SER A 47 1.02 4.38 -8.14
C SER A 47 1.06 4.37 -9.66
N GLU A 48 0.02 4.92 -10.26
CA GLU A 48 -0.07 5.12 -11.69
C GLU A 48 0.11 6.59 -12.00
N ASP A 49 1.05 6.89 -12.86
CA ASP A 49 1.37 8.24 -13.32
C ASP A 49 1.57 8.24 -14.85
N SER A 50 1.61 9.40 -15.47
CA SER A 50 1.87 9.54 -16.90
C SER A 50 3.01 10.52 -17.14
N ALA A 51 3.87 10.20 -18.11
CA ALA A 51 4.94 11.06 -18.55
C ALA A 51 5.03 11.08 -20.08
N VAL A 52 5.64 12.10 -20.64
CA VAL A 52 5.95 12.15 -22.07
C VAL A 52 7.29 11.47 -22.30
N VAL A 53 7.28 10.33 -22.97
CA VAL A 53 8.45 9.54 -23.32
C VAL A 53 8.62 9.58 -24.83
N ALA A 54 9.72 10.11 -25.31
CA ALA A 54 9.99 10.30 -26.75
C ALA A 54 8.84 11.01 -27.50
N GLY A 55 8.21 12.00 -26.88
CA GLY A 55 7.11 12.78 -27.47
C GLY A 55 5.73 12.11 -27.35
N VAL A 56 5.63 10.92 -26.75
CA VAL A 56 4.37 10.16 -26.58
C VAL A 56 3.98 10.16 -25.10
N GLN A 57 2.73 10.54 -24.82
CA GLN A 57 2.20 10.42 -23.46
C GLN A 57 2.06 8.94 -23.10
N THR A 58 2.83 8.50 -22.12
CA THR A 58 2.96 7.10 -21.72
C THR A 58 2.53 6.95 -20.28
N LYS A 59 1.68 5.95 -20.03
CA LYS A 59 1.23 5.56 -18.69
C LYS A 59 2.34 4.73 -18.03
N LEU A 60 2.70 5.09 -16.81
CA LEU A 60 3.77 4.46 -16.05
C LEU A 60 3.25 3.95 -14.71
N GLN A 61 3.86 2.89 -14.24
CA GLN A 61 3.66 2.34 -12.90
C GLN A 61 4.86 2.73 -12.03
N VAL A 62 4.61 3.46 -10.96
CA VAL A 62 5.68 3.97 -10.10
C VAL A 62 5.72 3.14 -8.82
N ALA A 63 6.85 2.49 -8.59
CA ALA A 63 7.15 1.79 -7.35
C ALA A 63 7.60 2.80 -6.29
N HIS A 64 6.91 2.85 -5.17
CA HIS A 64 7.21 3.71 -4.03
C HIS A 64 7.74 2.87 -2.87
N PHE A 65 8.92 3.20 -2.38
CA PHE A 65 9.48 2.65 -1.15
C PHE A 65 9.67 3.78 -0.15
N LYS A 66 9.31 3.53 1.10
CA LYS A 66 9.53 4.49 2.19
C LYS A 66 9.99 3.77 3.45
N LEU A 67 11.15 4.13 3.98
CA LEU A 67 11.60 3.64 5.28
C LEU A 67 10.73 4.20 6.40
N SER A 68 10.23 3.31 7.26
CA SER A 68 9.27 3.71 8.31
C SER A 68 9.91 4.56 9.42
N HIS A 69 11.20 4.39 9.69
CA HIS A 69 11.93 5.17 10.69
C HIS A 69 12.41 6.52 10.14
N SER A 70 13.32 6.51 9.17
CA SER A 70 13.99 7.72 8.66
C SER A 70 13.13 8.57 7.72
N ARG A 71 12.04 8.00 7.19
CA ARG A 71 11.19 8.59 6.15
C ARG A 71 11.90 8.74 4.79
N ALA A 72 13.13 8.25 4.66
CA ALA A 72 13.81 8.19 3.37
C ALA A 72 12.96 7.38 2.38
N PHE A 73 12.92 7.82 1.13
CA PHE A 73 12.10 7.20 0.11
C PHE A 73 12.89 6.95 -1.16
N TYR A 74 12.44 5.97 -1.94
CA TYR A 74 12.94 5.65 -3.27
C TYR A 74 11.77 5.47 -4.22
N LEU A 75 11.89 6.01 -5.43
CA LEU A 75 10.88 5.94 -6.48
C LEU A 75 11.50 5.41 -7.77
N ARG A 76 10.75 4.56 -8.47
CA ARG A 76 11.14 4.10 -9.80
C ARG A 76 9.92 3.85 -10.67
N ALA A 77 9.97 4.38 -11.88
CA ALA A 77 8.92 4.18 -12.88
C ALA A 77 9.20 2.95 -13.75
N TYR A 78 8.13 2.23 -14.07
CA TYR A 78 8.12 1.04 -14.92
C TYR A 78 6.95 1.10 -15.91
N PRO A 79 7.02 0.41 -17.05
CA PRO A 79 5.89 0.34 -17.97
C PRO A 79 4.72 -0.51 -17.42
N LEU A 80 4.99 -1.50 -16.56
CA LEU A 80 4.00 -2.46 -16.03
C LEU A 80 4.29 -2.78 -14.56
N GLN A 81 3.38 -3.55 -13.93
CA GLN A 81 3.54 -4.10 -12.57
C GLN A 81 3.77 -5.62 -12.65
N THR A 82 4.85 -6.06 -13.28
CA THR A 82 5.20 -7.48 -13.32
C THR A 82 6.04 -7.89 -12.11
N HIS A 83 6.21 -9.21 -11.89
CA HIS A 83 7.07 -9.72 -10.83
C HIS A 83 8.54 -9.33 -11.04
N GLU A 84 9.00 -9.31 -12.30
CA GLU A 84 10.36 -8.92 -12.65
C GLU A 84 10.62 -7.45 -12.29
N MET A 85 9.65 -6.57 -12.58
CA MET A 85 9.73 -5.14 -12.23
C MET A 85 9.65 -4.94 -10.73
N LEU A 86 8.83 -5.73 -10.03
CA LEU A 86 8.76 -5.72 -8.57
C LEU A 86 10.10 -6.12 -7.96
N CYS A 87 10.73 -7.22 -8.44
CA CYS A 87 12.03 -7.67 -7.97
C CYS A 87 13.15 -6.64 -8.26
N ASP A 88 13.19 -6.06 -9.47
CA ASP A 88 14.15 -5.01 -9.82
C ASP A 88 13.97 -3.78 -8.91
N ALA A 89 12.72 -3.38 -8.64
CA ALA A 89 12.43 -2.25 -7.77
C ALA A 89 12.97 -2.47 -6.34
N HIS A 90 12.78 -3.67 -5.77
CA HIS A 90 13.29 -4.03 -4.45
C HIS A 90 14.82 -4.04 -4.43
N ASN A 91 15.45 -4.70 -5.40
CA ASN A 91 16.89 -4.76 -5.50
C ASN A 91 17.53 -3.36 -5.51
N ARG A 92 16.98 -2.46 -6.32
CA ARG A 92 17.49 -1.08 -6.43
C ARG A 92 17.19 -0.25 -5.18
N ALA A 93 16.00 -0.38 -4.59
CA ALA A 93 15.65 0.35 -3.38
C ALA A 93 16.59 -0.04 -2.23
N PHE A 94 16.85 -1.34 -2.04
CA PHE A 94 17.75 -1.83 -0.99
C PHE A 94 19.22 -1.43 -1.24
N ALA A 95 19.65 -1.38 -2.49
CA ALA A 95 20.97 -0.86 -2.84
C ALA A 95 21.11 0.63 -2.48
N VAL A 96 20.08 1.45 -2.77
CA VAL A 96 20.06 2.90 -2.43
C VAL A 96 20.00 3.11 -0.92
N PHE A 97 19.21 2.30 -0.20
CA PHE A 97 19.10 2.41 1.27
C PHE A 97 20.33 1.88 2.00
N GLY A 98 21.23 1.17 1.32
CA GLY A 98 22.42 0.55 1.90
C GLY A 98 22.11 -0.62 2.83
N GLY A 99 20.93 -1.23 2.70
CA GLY A 99 20.53 -2.38 3.51
C GLY A 99 19.08 -2.76 3.33
N ILE A 100 18.71 -3.90 3.92
CA ILE A 100 17.36 -4.48 3.84
C ILE A 100 16.71 -4.40 5.22
N PRO A 101 15.58 -3.66 5.38
CA PRO A 101 14.83 -3.66 6.63
C PRO A 101 14.23 -5.04 6.92
N LYS A 102 13.99 -5.33 8.21
CA LYS A 102 13.47 -6.63 8.67
C LYS A 102 12.08 -6.96 8.13
N ARG A 103 11.24 -5.95 7.91
CA ARG A 103 9.84 -6.11 7.49
C ARG A 103 9.50 -5.23 6.31
N GLY A 104 8.73 -5.77 5.36
CA GLY A 104 8.10 -5.04 4.28
C GLY A 104 6.59 -4.97 4.47
N ILE A 105 6.01 -3.77 4.49
CA ILE A 105 4.57 -3.53 4.66
C ILE A 105 3.96 -3.26 3.28
N TYR A 106 3.02 -4.12 2.87
CA TYR A 106 2.41 -4.12 1.54
C TYR A 106 0.89 -4.00 1.61
N ASP A 107 0.31 -3.46 0.57
CA ASP A 107 -1.11 -3.66 0.29
C ASP A 107 -1.34 -5.03 -0.38
N ASN A 108 -2.62 -5.41 -0.54
CA ASN A 108 -3.02 -6.65 -1.21
C ASN A 108 -2.88 -6.54 -2.74
N MET A 109 -1.68 -6.23 -3.22
CA MET A 109 -1.41 -6.10 -4.66
C MET A 109 -1.34 -7.47 -5.34
N ARG A 110 -1.79 -7.56 -6.61
CA ARG A 110 -1.87 -8.81 -7.38
C ARG A 110 -0.53 -9.53 -7.57
N THR A 111 0.57 -8.81 -7.57
CA THR A 111 1.92 -9.38 -7.67
C THR A 111 2.41 -10.01 -6.37
N ALA A 112 1.75 -9.76 -5.24
CA ALA A 112 2.14 -10.32 -3.94
C ALA A 112 1.12 -11.30 -3.39
N VAL A 113 -0.18 -11.14 -3.70
CA VAL A 113 -1.26 -11.94 -3.14
C VAL A 113 -2.13 -12.50 -4.25
N ASP A 114 -2.20 -13.82 -4.36
CA ASP A 114 -3.05 -14.50 -5.34
C ASP A 114 -4.51 -14.51 -4.89
N ARG A 115 -4.75 -14.64 -3.58
CA ARG A 115 -6.09 -14.67 -3.01
C ARG A 115 -6.15 -14.01 -1.63
N VAL A 116 -7.12 -13.14 -1.43
CA VAL A 116 -7.43 -12.52 -0.13
C VAL A 116 -8.56 -13.31 0.52
N GLY A 117 -8.29 -13.94 1.68
CA GLY A 117 -9.27 -14.62 2.51
C GLY A 117 -9.92 -13.67 3.53
N ARG A 118 -10.66 -14.23 4.49
CA ARG A 118 -11.24 -13.48 5.61
C ARG A 118 -10.15 -13.07 6.63
N GLY A 119 -10.19 -11.83 7.09
CA GLY A 119 -9.25 -11.31 8.08
C GLY A 119 -7.81 -11.22 7.53
N LYS A 120 -6.85 -11.84 8.22
CA LYS A 120 -5.43 -11.84 7.85
C LYS A 120 -5.02 -13.00 6.93
N LEU A 121 -5.94 -13.87 6.55
CA LEU A 121 -5.63 -15.00 5.66
C LEU A 121 -5.31 -14.49 4.26
N ARG A 122 -4.14 -14.87 3.75
CA ARG A 122 -3.63 -14.52 2.42
C ARG A 122 -3.01 -15.76 1.78
N GLU A 123 -3.30 -15.95 0.50
CA GLU A 123 -2.54 -16.86 -0.34
C GLU A 123 -1.48 -16.02 -1.06
N VAL A 124 -0.27 -16.07 -0.53
CA VAL A 124 0.85 -15.26 -1.02
C VAL A 124 1.41 -15.88 -2.28
N ASN A 125 1.65 -15.09 -3.31
CA ASN A 125 2.22 -15.56 -4.57
C ASN A 125 3.61 -16.19 -4.36
N ALA A 126 3.86 -17.34 -4.97
CA ALA A 126 5.10 -18.10 -4.78
C ALA A 126 6.35 -17.33 -5.22
N ARG A 127 6.27 -16.54 -6.31
CA ARG A 127 7.40 -15.71 -6.77
C ARG A 127 7.70 -14.57 -5.80
N PHE A 128 6.64 -13.96 -5.23
CA PHE A 128 6.79 -12.94 -4.19
C PHE A 128 7.42 -13.53 -2.92
N SER A 129 6.96 -14.71 -2.48
CA SER A 129 7.54 -15.42 -1.34
C SER A 129 9.01 -15.76 -1.56
N ALA A 130 9.39 -16.20 -2.76
CA ALA A 130 10.78 -16.48 -3.12
C ALA A 130 11.64 -15.21 -3.05
N MET A 131 11.13 -14.06 -3.53
CA MET A 131 11.81 -12.77 -3.42
C MET A 131 12.01 -12.36 -1.95
N ALA A 132 10.96 -12.42 -1.14
CA ALA A 132 11.05 -12.07 0.28
C ALA A 132 12.05 -12.96 1.03
N SER A 133 12.07 -14.26 0.71
CA SER A 133 13.04 -15.22 1.25
C SER A 133 14.46 -14.94 0.78
N HIS A 134 14.66 -14.54 -0.49
CA HIS A 134 15.98 -14.17 -1.01
C HIS A 134 16.58 -12.97 -0.28
N PHE A 135 15.76 -11.95 -0.04
CA PHE A 135 16.19 -10.74 0.67
C PHE A 135 16.11 -10.86 2.21
N LEU A 136 15.58 -11.96 2.74
CA LEU A 136 15.46 -12.25 4.17
C LEU A 136 14.63 -11.22 4.96
N PHE A 137 13.59 -10.64 4.36
CA PHE A 137 12.64 -9.80 5.08
C PHE A 137 11.29 -10.48 5.26
N GLU A 138 10.57 -10.12 6.33
CA GLU A 138 9.20 -10.56 6.58
C GLU A 138 8.21 -9.69 5.82
N ALA A 139 7.36 -10.29 4.99
CA ALA A 139 6.29 -9.58 4.29
C ALA A 139 5.03 -9.49 5.18
N GLN A 140 4.55 -8.27 5.43
CA GLN A 140 3.33 -7.98 6.18
C GLN A 140 2.31 -7.30 5.26
N PHE A 141 1.08 -7.82 5.24
CA PHE A 141 0.01 -7.27 4.42
C PHE A 141 -1.00 -6.52 5.29
N CYS A 142 -1.35 -5.30 4.86
CA CYS A 142 -2.38 -4.51 5.51
C CYS A 142 -3.74 -5.22 5.47
N ASN A 143 -4.56 -4.99 6.49
CA ASN A 143 -5.93 -5.48 6.48
C ASN A 143 -6.73 -4.74 5.39
N PRO A 144 -7.72 -5.41 4.75
CA PRO A 144 -8.63 -4.72 3.85
C PRO A 144 -9.29 -3.52 4.55
N ALA A 145 -9.36 -2.38 3.88
CA ALA A 145 -9.90 -1.13 4.39
C ALA A 145 -9.17 -0.50 5.60
N SER A 146 -7.94 -0.91 5.92
CA SER A 146 -7.12 -0.36 7.01
C SER A 146 -6.04 0.59 6.49
N GLY A 147 -6.43 1.62 5.74
CA GLY A 147 -5.50 2.63 5.19
C GLY A 147 -4.61 3.32 6.23
N TRP A 148 -5.03 3.37 7.51
CA TRP A 148 -4.22 3.90 8.60
C TRP A 148 -2.94 3.10 8.88
N GLU A 149 -2.91 1.80 8.57
CA GLU A 149 -1.72 0.95 8.69
C GLU A 149 -0.62 1.34 7.67
N LYS A 150 -1.02 1.97 6.55
CA LYS A 150 -0.17 2.35 5.43
C LYS A 150 -0.01 3.87 5.23
N GLY A 151 -0.57 4.68 6.12
CA GLY A 151 -0.71 6.13 5.97
C GLY A 151 0.57 6.92 5.67
N GLN A 152 1.74 6.32 5.82
CA GLN A 152 3.03 6.97 5.53
C GLN A 152 3.40 6.94 4.04
N VAL A 153 3.16 5.82 3.35
CA VAL A 153 3.49 5.72 1.91
C VAL A 153 2.40 6.35 1.06
N GLU A 154 1.13 6.23 1.45
CA GLU A 154 0.02 6.89 0.77
C GLU A 154 0.19 8.41 0.70
N LYS A 155 0.70 9.03 1.77
CA LYS A 155 1.03 10.45 1.78
C LYS A 155 2.22 10.79 0.87
N ASN A 156 3.13 9.84 0.65
CA ASN A 156 4.30 10.06 -0.20
C ASN A 156 3.97 10.15 -1.69
N VAL A 157 2.88 9.52 -2.14
CA VAL A 157 2.45 9.54 -3.55
C VAL A 157 2.08 10.96 -4.01
N PRO A 158 1.18 11.70 -3.33
CA PRO A 158 0.90 13.10 -3.65
C PRO A 158 2.13 14.00 -3.53
N ASP A 159 2.94 13.83 -2.48
CA ASP A 159 4.16 14.63 -2.28
C ASP A 159 5.16 14.43 -3.42
N ALA A 160 5.34 13.20 -3.91
CA ALA A 160 6.19 12.90 -5.04
C ALA A 160 5.65 13.53 -6.35
N ARG A 161 4.34 13.47 -6.58
CA ARG A 161 3.70 14.12 -7.72
C ARG A 161 3.93 15.62 -7.73
N HIS A 162 3.74 16.28 -6.60
CA HIS A 162 3.90 17.73 -6.49
C HIS A 162 5.36 18.20 -6.56
N ARG A 163 6.32 17.39 -6.14
CA ARG A 163 7.72 17.82 -6.02
C ARG A 163 8.63 17.32 -7.13
N ILE A 164 8.32 16.17 -7.71
CA ILE A 164 9.20 15.48 -8.66
C ILE A 164 8.62 15.48 -10.07
N TRP A 165 7.28 15.29 -10.20
CA TRP A 165 6.62 15.15 -11.50
C TRP A 165 6.04 16.45 -12.06
N GLN A 166 6.17 17.58 -11.38
CA GLN A 166 5.73 18.85 -11.95
C GLN A 166 6.59 19.18 -13.17
N PRO A 167 5.96 19.59 -14.30
CA PRO A 167 6.74 20.09 -15.42
C PRO A 167 7.57 21.28 -14.93
N VAL A 168 8.87 21.22 -15.15
CA VAL A 168 9.74 22.40 -14.99
C VAL A 168 9.28 23.40 -16.04
N PRO A 169 8.91 24.63 -15.67
CA PRO A 169 8.47 25.65 -16.62
C PRO A 169 9.53 25.99 -17.65
#